data_c87652c8e0ce69a5d6b5b2e1cf6b33a7
#
_entry.id   c87652c8e0ce69a5d6b5b2e1cf6b33a7
#
_cell.length_a   1.000
_cell.length_b   1.000
_cell.length_c   1.000
_cell.angle_alpha   90.00
_cell.angle_beta   90.00
_cell.angle_gamma   90.00
#
_symmetry.space_group_name_H-M   'P 1'
#
loop_
_entity.id
_entity.type
_entity.pdbx_description
1 polymer ?
#
loop_
_entity_poly.entity_id
_entity_poly.type
_entity_poly.pdbx_seq_one_letter_code
_entity_poly.pdbx_strand_id
1 'polypeptide(L)'
;TIKGGTIGNDIEYVIPSAADNTAAGISESDVAKWTDSDWTKWKNYKHIPYTEFVYDDALKLYRLSHTKGGNVYAGGMGRMYQLNGTTPITAVDWWKMGNVKSTKLTINKGATIKGNLYGGCELGMVQGTHTSADSKTVSTEIIINGGTVGTEIHGAVEVPAEQDSEPATTEDAIRYTFGSVFGGGYGSITEKLTHTPTSGSAYDTYPKYIAGRVKGSTEVTMTDGAVKASIYGGGEMAAVGESKVISEDEQVVRGETLTGTGGKAMDGNTYVTVSGGTIGIPKTTITTGKGLNIYYGGATMGNVYGGGSGYINTVRSGQIYGNTNVTISQAEGKTTNIYHNIYGGGAYGTVGDFTYVTTTEG
;
A
#
# COMPACT_ATOMS: atom_id res chain seq x y z
N THR A 1 15.40 5.64 11.86
CA THR A 1 16.39 5.02 10.96
C THR A 1 16.42 3.52 11.19
N ILE A 2 16.31 2.73 10.11
CA ILE A 2 16.46 1.27 10.13
C ILE A 2 17.83 0.97 9.52
N LYS A 3 18.74 0.43 10.34
CA LYS A 3 20.14 0.22 9.94
C LYS A 3 20.40 -1.21 9.46
N GLY A 4 19.52 -2.15 9.79
CA GLY A 4 19.61 -3.57 9.41
C GLY A 4 18.52 -4.39 10.10
N GLY A 5 18.52 -5.70 9.84
CA GLY A 5 17.53 -6.64 10.36
C GLY A 5 16.31 -6.79 9.45
N THR A 6 15.44 -7.74 9.81
CA THR A 6 14.22 -8.06 9.05
C THR A 6 12.99 -7.61 9.81
N ILE A 7 12.09 -6.91 9.14
CA ILE A 7 10.78 -6.49 9.63
C ILE A 7 9.70 -7.23 8.86
N GLY A 8 8.87 -7.98 9.56
CA GLY A 8 7.82 -8.83 9.02
C GLY A 8 8.24 -10.28 8.84
N ASN A 9 7.29 -11.09 8.50
CA ASN A 9 7.46 -12.52 8.26
C ASN A 9 7.32 -12.82 6.76
N ASP A 10 7.84 -13.96 6.35
CA ASP A 10 7.55 -14.50 5.03
C ASP A 10 6.06 -14.88 4.93
N ILE A 11 5.53 -14.84 3.73
CA ILE A 11 4.15 -15.24 3.49
C ILE A 11 4.10 -16.76 3.49
N GLU A 12 3.27 -17.31 4.38
CA GLU A 12 3.00 -18.74 4.46
C GLU A 12 1.68 -19.05 3.78
N TYR A 13 1.73 -19.87 2.75
CA TYR A 13 0.54 -20.46 2.14
C TYR A 13 0.24 -21.79 2.81
N VAL A 14 -1.04 -21.98 3.05
CA VAL A 14 -1.51 -23.21 3.65
C VAL A 14 -1.88 -24.18 2.54
N ILE A 15 -1.10 -25.26 2.42
CA ILE A 15 -1.31 -26.31 1.44
C ILE A 15 -1.79 -27.55 2.19
N PRO A 16 -3.08 -27.93 2.08
CA PRO A 16 -3.59 -29.14 2.68
C PRO A 16 -2.92 -30.39 2.09
N SER A 17 -2.52 -31.31 2.95
CA SER A 17 -2.00 -32.62 2.53
C SER A 17 -3.14 -33.64 2.39
N ALA A 18 -2.94 -34.68 1.58
CA ALA A 18 -3.92 -35.76 1.43
C ALA A 18 -4.25 -36.45 2.76
N ALA A 19 -3.25 -36.60 3.65
CA ALA A 19 -3.46 -37.17 4.99
C ALA A 19 -4.35 -36.23 5.86
N ASP A 20 -4.11 -34.92 5.80
CA ASP A 20 -4.93 -33.94 6.51
C ASP A 20 -6.37 -33.93 6.01
N ASN A 21 -6.58 -34.05 4.70
CA ASN A 21 -7.91 -34.09 4.08
C ASN A 21 -8.73 -35.24 4.63
N THR A 22 -8.15 -36.44 4.63
CA THR A 22 -8.80 -37.64 5.17
C THR A 22 -9.12 -37.49 6.65
N ALA A 23 -8.18 -36.95 7.45
CA ALA A 23 -8.36 -36.74 8.88
C ALA A 23 -9.42 -35.69 9.20
N ALA A 24 -9.53 -34.67 8.34
CA ALA A 24 -10.57 -33.63 8.46
C ALA A 24 -11.95 -34.09 7.95
N GLY A 25 -12.07 -35.28 7.40
CA GLY A 25 -13.32 -35.80 6.84
C GLY A 25 -13.71 -35.14 5.52
N ILE A 26 -12.70 -34.76 4.71
CA ILE A 26 -12.88 -34.16 3.39
C ILE A 26 -12.64 -35.23 2.33
N SER A 27 -13.64 -35.46 1.48
CA SER A 27 -13.58 -36.47 0.42
C SER A 27 -12.96 -35.94 -0.87
N GLU A 28 -13.00 -34.64 -1.11
CA GLU A 28 -12.40 -34.03 -2.29
C GLU A 28 -10.89 -33.90 -2.12
N SER A 29 -10.15 -34.55 -2.96
CA SER A 29 -8.68 -34.57 -2.92
C SER A 29 -8.05 -33.34 -3.60
N ASP A 30 -8.77 -32.72 -4.52
CA ASP A 30 -8.31 -31.54 -5.25
C ASP A 30 -8.70 -30.27 -4.48
N VAL A 31 -7.73 -29.67 -3.83
CA VAL A 31 -7.91 -28.46 -3.02
C VAL A 31 -8.51 -27.30 -3.82
N ALA A 32 -8.25 -27.24 -5.12
CA ALA A 32 -8.82 -26.19 -5.99
C ALA A 32 -10.35 -26.30 -6.15
N LYS A 33 -10.92 -27.47 -5.82
CA LYS A 33 -12.37 -27.71 -5.87
C LYS A 33 -13.03 -27.65 -4.50
N TRP A 34 -12.29 -27.35 -3.45
CA TRP A 34 -12.84 -27.28 -2.11
C TRP A 34 -13.89 -26.17 -1.99
N THR A 35 -14.97 -26.52 -1.33
CA THR A 35 -16.01 -25.58 -0.93
C THR A 35 -15.64 -24.86 0.36
N ASP A 36 -16.37 -23.80 0.70
CA ASP A 36 -16.21 -23.14 2.01
C ASP A 36 -16.42 -24.11 3.19
N SER A 37 -17.27 -25.12 3.03
CA SER A 37 -17.47 -26.18 4.02
C SER A 37 -16.22 -27.04 4.21
N ASP A 38 -15.53 -27.40 3.13
CA ASP A 38 -14.32 -28.20 3.19
C ASP A 38 -13.17 -27.42 3.83
N TRP A 39 -13.01 -26.15 3.47
CA TRP A 39 -12.09 -25.25 4.14
C TRP A 39 -12.39 -25.09 5.63
N THR A 40 -13.66 -25.02 6.01
CA THR A 40 -14.07 -24.92 7.41
C THR A 40 -13.72 -26.19 8.19
N LYS A 41 -13.96 -27.38 7.60
CA LYS A 41 -13.57 -28.67 8.23
C LYS A 41 -12.07 -28.73 8.44
N TRP A 42 -11.29 -28.39 7.41
CA TRP A 42 -9.84 -28.42 7.47
C TRP A 42 -9.27 -27.45 8.51
N LYS A 43 -9.77 -26.22 8.58
CA LYS A 43 -9.37 -25.22 9.59
C LYS A 43 -9.66 -25.71 11.00
N ASN A 44 -10.82 -26.29 11.23
CA ASN A 44 -11.21 -26.85 12.52
C ASN A 44 -10.28 -28.00 12.91
N TYR A 45 -9.96 -28.87 11.98
CA TYR A 45 -9.02 -29.98 12.19
C TYR A 45 -7.62 -29.45 12.56
N LYS A 46 -7.12 -28.43 11.88
CA LYS A 46 -5.82 -27.84 12.17
C LYS A 46 -5.82 -26.93 13.40
N HIS A 47 -6.97 -26.67 14.01
CA HIS A 47 -7.13 -25.72 15.13
C HIS A 47 -6.66 -24.30 14.82
N ILE A 48 -6.77 -23.87 13.56
CA ILE A 48 -6.39 -22.53 13.13
C ILE A 48 -7.60 -21.61 13.19
N PRO A 49 -7.54 -20.49 13.94
CA PRO A 49 -8.65 -19.54 14.03
C PRO A 49 -9.07 -19.04 12.65
N TYR A 50 -10.37 -18.97 12.41
CA TYR A 50 -10.93 -18.52 11.12
C TYR A 50 -10.41 -17.13 10.72
N THR A 51 -10.20 -16.25 11.70
CA THR A 51 -9.70 -14.88 11.49
C THR A 51 -8.27 -14.79 10.97
N GLU A 52 -7.54 -15.88 11.00
CA GLU A 52 -6.14 -15.93 10.54
C GLU A 52 -5.98 -16.32 9.07
N PHE A 53 -7.08 -16.66 8.37
CA PHE A 53 -7.01 -17.02 6.96
C PHE A 53 -7.42 -15.87 6.06
N VAL A 54 -6.60 -15.61 5.05
CA VAL A 54 -6.88 -14.67 3.97
C VAL A 54 -6.77 -15.42 2.65
N TYR A 55 -7.84 -15.38 1.86
CA TYR A 55 -7.82 -15.97 0.51
C TYR A 55 -7.03 -15.08 -0.43
N ASP A 56 -6.12 -15.71 -1.17
CA ASP A 56 -5.32 -15.05 -2.21
C ASP A 56 -5.89 -15.42 -3.57
N ASP A 57 -6.59 -14.48 -4.20
CA ASP A 57 -7.25 -14.70 -5.48
C ASP A 57 -6.28 -14.98 -6.63
N ALA A 58 -5.06 -14.44 -6.56
CA ALA A 58 -4.07 -14.63 -7.61
C ALA A 58 -3.53 -16.06 -7.65
N LEU A 59 -3.29 -16.64 -6.47
CA LEU A 59 -2.78 -17.99 -6.33
C LEU A 59 -3.86 -19.04 -6.06
N LYS A 60 -5.11 -18.62 -5.81
CA LYS A 60 -6.22 -19.50 -5.43
C LYS A 60 -5.92 -20.35 -4.19
N LEU A 61 -5.17 -19.78 -3.24
CA LEU A 61 -4.74 -20.41 -2.00
C LEU A 61 -5.10 -19.55 -0.80
N TYR A 62 -5.20 -20.17 0.38
CA TYR A 62 -5.26 -19.44 1.63
C TYR A 62 -3.86 -19.20 2.17
N ARG A 63 -3.63 -18.01 2.73
CA ARG A 63 -2.45 -17.67 3.51
C ARG A 63 -2.84 -17.24 4.93
N LEU A 64 -1.90 -17.34 5.85
CA LEU A 64 -2.11 -16.86 7.21
C LEU A 64 -2.00 -15.33 7.25
N SER A 65 -2.90 -14.67 7.98
CA SER A 65 -2.97 -13.21 8.04
C SER A 65 -1.74 -12.58 8.71
N HIS A 66 -1.13 -13.26 9.69
CA HIS A 66 0.07 -12.78 10.36
C HIS A 66 1.30 -12.73 9.42
N THR A 67 1.29 -13.47 8.33
CA THR A 67 2.37 -13.43 7.33
C THR A 67 2.31 -12.19 6.43
N LYS A 68 1.23 -11.40 6.51
CA LYS A 68 1.09 -10.11 5.82
C LYS A 68 1.74 -8.94 6.59
N GLY A 69 2.31 -9.20 7.75
CA GLY A 69 3.01 -8.20 8.54
C GLY A 69 4.25 -7.65 7.83
N GLY A 70 4.87 -6.66 8.46
CA GLY A 70 6.12 -6.09 7.98
C GLY A 70 5.98 -4.73 7.31
N ASN A 71 4.82 -4.11 7.36
CA ASN A 71 4.68 -2.72 6.97
C ASN A 71 5.42 -1.82 7.96
N VAL A 72 6.04 -0.78 7.44
CA VAL A 72 6.71 0.26 8.23
C VAL A 72 6.01 1.58 7.99
N TYR A 73 5.52 2.18 9.05
CA TYR A 73 4.95 3.51 9.06
C TYR A 73 5.88 4.45 9.82
N ALA A 74 6.30 5.54 9.19
CA ALA A 74 7.14 6.53 9.86
C ALA A 74 6.37 7.33 10.91
N GLY A 75 5.05 7.40 10.78
CA GLY A 75 4.13 8.03 11.71
C GLY A 75 3.48 7.05 12.69
N GLY A 76 2.39 7.48 13.29
CA GLY A 76 1.64 6.70 14.26
C GLY A 76 0.53 5.84 13.64
N MET A 77 -0.02 4.95 14.45
CA MET A 77 -1.21 4.19 14.13
C MET A 77 -2.44 4.96 14.61
N GLY A 78 -3.24 5.45 13.66
CA GLY A 78 -4.54 6.06 13.92
C GLY A 78 -5.66 5.02 13.93
N ARG A 79 -6.89 5.53 14.02
CA ARG A 79 -8.11 4.71 13.94
C ARG A 79 -9.22 5.49 13.26
N MET A 80 -10.10 4.81 12.56
CA MET A 80 -11.30 5.42 11.98
C MET A 80 -12.42 5.57 13.01
N TYR A 81 -12.44 4.71 14.02
CA TYR A 81 -13.37 4.73 15.14
C TYR A 81 -12.78 3.95 16.31
N GLN A 82 -13.28 4.20 17.50
CA GLN A 82 -12.92 3.44 18.69
C GLN A 82 -14.09 2.57 19.11
N LEU A 83 -13.79 1.31 19.41
CA LEU A 83 -14.77 0.35 19.95
C LEU A 83 -14.45 0.03 21.38
N ASN A 84 -15.50 -0.08 22.21
CA ASN A 84 -15.46 -0.76 23.50
C ASN A 84 -16.29 -2.04 23.34
N GLY A 85 -15.60 -3.16 23.11
CA GLY A 85 -16.28 -4.36 22.64
C GLY A 85 -16.87 -4.14 21.24
N THR A 86 -18.18 -4.20 21.10
CA THR A 86 -18.92 -3.95 19.87
C THR A 86 -19.53 -2.55 19.78
N THR A 87 -19.40 -1.74 20.84
CA THR A 87 -20.03 -0.42 20.94
C THR A 87 -19.01 0.68 20.60
N PRO A 88 -19.31 1.60 19.67
CA PRO A 88 -18.44 2.75 19.40
C PRO A 88 -18.27 3.63 20.63
N ILE A 89 -17.04 3.98 20.99
CA ILE A 89 -16.77 4.98 22.03
C ILE A 89 -16.77 6.36 21.35
N THR A 90 -17.74 7.17 21.69
CA THR A 90 -18.09 8.41 21.00
C THR A 90 -17.40 9.66 21.54
N ALA A 91 -16.70 9.58 22.67
CA ALA A 91 -16.15 10.74 23.37
C ALA A 91 -14.71 11.09 22.98
N VAL A 92 -14.06 10.34 22.07
CA VAL A 92 -12.67 10.54 21.71
C VAL A 92 -12.58 11.06 20.28
N ASP A 93 -11.82 12.12 20.10
CA ASP A 93 -11.43 12.63 18.79
C ASP A 93 -10.54 11.59 18.06
N TRP A 94 -11.14 10.51 17.60
CA TRP A 94 -10.44 9.36 17.00
C TRP A 94 -9.54 9.78 15.83
N TRP A 95 -9.89 10.82 15.08
CA TRP A 95 -9.09 11.38 13.96
C TRP A 95 -7.82 12.12 14.42
N LYS A 96 -7.69 12.35 15.74
CA LYS A 96 -6.46 12.90 16.33
C LYS A 96 -5.51 11.82 16.82
N MET A 97 -5.97 10.58 16.91
CA MET A 97 -5.15 9.47 17.38
C MET A 97 -4.06 9.13 16.34
N GLY A 98 -2.86 8.90 16.82
CA GLY A 98 -1.72 8.57 15.96
C GLY A 98 -1.19 9.72 15.13
N ASN A 99 -1.72 10.94 15.29
CA ASN A 99 -1.23 12.11 14.58
C ASN A 99 0.18 12.50 15.01
N VAL A 100 0.99 12.93 14.06
CA VAL A 100 2.37 13.37 14.30
C VAL A 100 2.61 14.73 13.63
N LYS A 101 3.64 15.44 14.08
CA LYS A 101 4.02 16.72 13.47
C LYS A 101 4.63 16.53 12.09
N SER A 102 5.69 15.75 12.01
CA SER A 102 6.37 15.41 10.76
C SER A 102 7.15 14.11 10.93
N THR A 103 7.55 13.49 9.82
CA THR A 103 8.24 12.20 9.85
C THR A 103 9.48 12.20 8.97
N LYS A 104 10.51 11.49 9.44
CA LYS A 104 11.72 11.20 8.68
C LYS A 104 12.10 9.74 8.87
N LEU A 105 12.20 8.99 7.78
CA LEU A 105 12.55 7.58 7.78
C LEU A 105 13.73 7.31 6.86
N THR A 106 14.75 6.66 7.38
CA THR A 106 15.94 6.28 6.60
C THR A 106 16.11 4.77 6.65
N ILE A 107 16.25 4.15 5.49
CA ILE A 107 16.51 2.73 5.29
C ILE A 107 17.93 2.57 4.76
N ASN A 108 18.73 1.79 5.45
CA ASN A 108 20.13 1.55 5.13
C ASN A 108 20.38 0.10 4.68
N LYS A 109 21.54 -0.11 4.11
CA LYS A 109 22.02 -1.43 3.71
C LYS A 109 21.91 -2.44 4.87
N GLY A 110 21.41 -3.64 4.57
CA GLY A 110 21.18 -4.72 5.52
C GLY A 110 19.80 -4.73 6.16
N ALA A 111 18.95 -3.71 5.91
CA ALA A 111 17.56 -3.73 6.31
C ALA A 111 16.71 -4.50 5.26
N THR A 112 15.78 -5.32 5.75
CA THR A 112 14.78 -6.01 4.94
C THR A 112 13.40 -5.73 5.52
N ILE A 113 12.52 -5.12 4.74
CA ILE A 113 11.14 -4.83 5.09
C ILE A 113 10.28 -5.71 4.18
N LYS A 114 9.54 -6.66 4.76
CA LYS A 114 8.75 -7.63 4.00
C LYS A 114 7.47 -7.05 3.39
N GLY A 115 6.93 -6.00 4.00
CA GLY A 115 5.73 -5.29 3.55
C GLY A 115 6.02 -3.97 2.86
N ASN A 116 5.07 -3.05 2.97
CA ASN A 116 5.14 -1.70 2.42
C ASN A 116 5.85 -0.72 3.37
N LEU A 117 6.33 0.37 2.80
CA LEU A 117 6.96 1.47 3.50
C LEU A 117 6.13 2.74 3.32
N TYR A 118 5.74 3.38 4.41
CA TYR A 118 4.93 4.60 4.40
C TYR A 118 5.68 5.74 5.12
N GLY A 119 5.78 6.88 4.45
CA GLY A 119 6.31 8.11 5.04
C GLY A 119 5.37 8.70 6.08
N GLY A 120 4.07 8.51 5.92
CA GLY A 120 3.04 8.98 6.83
C GLY A 120 2.61 7.95 7.88
N CYS A 121 1.38 8.12 8.34
CA CYS A 121 0.73 7.30 9.36
C CYS A 121 -0.11 6.17 8.75
N GLU A 122 -0.39 5.14 9.58
CA GLU A 122 -1.52 4.26 9.35
C GLU A 122 -2.78 4.92 9.90
N LEU A 123 -3.65 5.43 9.02
CA LEU A 123 -4.91 6.12 9.34
C LEU A 123 -4.79 7.44 10.14
N GLY A 124 -3.68 7.71 10.83
CA GLY A 124 -3.42 9.00 11.49
C GLY A 124 -2.95 10.04 10.49
N MET A 125 -2.87 11.31 10.91
CA MET A 125 -2.43 12.42 10.06
C MET A 125 -1.01 12.90 10.38
N VAL A 126 -0.31 13.39 9.35
CA VAL A 126 0.90 14.20 9.50
C VAL A 126 0.52 15.67 9.32
N GLN A 127 0.64 16.47 10.38
CA GLN A 127 0.02 17.81 10.45
C GLN A 127 0.96 18.99 10.28
N GLY A 128 2.26 18.79 10.38
CA GLY A 128 3.28 19.84 10.30
C GLY A 128 4.36 19.52 9.29
N THR A 129 5.43 20.28 9.32
CA THR A 129 6.55 20.18 8.39
C THR A 129 7.90 20.22 9.08
N HIS A 130 8.94 19.84 8.34
CA HIS A 130 10.35 20.04 8.65
C HIS A 130 11.12 20.35 7.35
N THR A 131 12.39 20.73 7.50
CA THR A 131 13.29 20.87 6.35
C THR A 131 13.96 19.54 6.07
N SER A 132 13.81 19.04 4.85
CA SER A 132 14.40 17.76 4.41
C SER A 132 15.90 17.87 4.14
N ALA A 133 16.54 16.73 3.87
CA ALA A 133 17.95 16.68 3.49
C ALA A 133 18.26 17.51 2.23
N ASP A 134 17.31 17.57 1.29
CA ASP A 134 17.40 18.36 0.06
C ASP A 134 16.89 19.81 0.22
N SER A 135 16.79 20.28 1.46
CA SER A 135 16.37 21.65 1.81
C SER A 135 14.95 22.03 1.38
N LYS A 136 14.07 21.04 1.20
CA LYS A 136 12.64 21.26 0.92
C LYS A 136 11.85 21.30 2.23
N THR A 137 10.76 22.05 2.25
CA THR A 137 9.80 22.01 3.35
C THR A 137 8.81 20.87 3.10
N VAL A 138 8.90 19.80 3.89
CA VAL A 138 8.09 18.60 3.73
C VAL A 138 7.49 18.14 5.06
N SER A 139 6.38 17.43 4.98
CA SER A 139 5.75 16.75 6.14
C SER A 139 6.33 15.36 6.36
N THR A 140 6.65 14.67 5.27
CA THR A 140 7.23 13.32 5.33
C THR A 140 8.47 13.24 4.44
N GLU A 141 9.49 12.54 4.94
CA GLU A 141 10.74 12.29 4.23
C GLU A 141 11.13 10.83 4.36
N ILE A 142 11.30 10.14 3.22
CA ILE A 142 11.85 8.79 3.13
C ILE A 142 13.18 8.84 2.39
N ILE A 143 14.21 8.25 2.97
CA ILE A 143 15.53 8.10 2.36
C ILE A 143 15.89 6.62 2.31
N ILE A 144 16.11 6.06 1.12
CA ILE A 144 16.51 4.68 0.91
C ILE A 144 17.95 4.68 0.38
N ASN A 145 18.90 4.39 1.26
CA ASN A 145 20.34 4.33 0.97
C ASN A 145 20.83 2.89 0.77
N GLY A 146 19.90 1.92 0.71
CA GLY A 146 20.15 0.51 0.57
C GLY A 146 19.07 -0.33 1.24
N GLY A 147 19.31 -1.64 1.35
CA GLY A 147 18.31 -2.58 1.90
C GLY A 147 17.26 -3.00 0.88
N THR A 148 16.26 -3.73 1.35
CA THR A 148 15.18 -4.28 0.51
C THR A 148 13.83 -3.93 1.10
N VAL A 149 12.93 -3.43 0.27
CA VAL A 149 11.51 -3.24 0.58
C VAL A 149 10.71 -4.18 -0.28
N GLY A 150 9.99 -5.09 0.37
CA GLY A 150 9.11 -6.05 -0.27
C GLY A 150 9.60 -7.48 -0.26
N THR A 151 8.73 -8.33 -0.80
CA THR A 151 8.89 -9.79 -0.88
C THR A 151 8.43 -10.26 -2.24
N GLU A 152 9.12 -11.23 -2.80
CA GLU A 152 8.72 -11.96 -4.00
C GLU A 152 7.91 -13.18 -3.60
N ILE A 153 6.81 -13.41 -4.30
CA ILE A 153 5.96 -14.59 -4.14
C ILE A 153 6.21 -15.51 -5.32
N HIS A 154 6.74 -16.66 -5.02
CA HIS A 154 7.04 -17.70 -5.97
C HIS A 154 5.90 -18.71 -6.05
N GLY A 155 5.78 -19.37 -7.17
CA GLY A 155 4.82 -20.44 -7.38
C GLY A 155 5.13 -21.24 -8.62
N ALA A 156 4.71 -22.49 -8.60
CA ALA A 156 4.88 -23.41 -9.72
C ALA A 156 4.12 -22.91 -10.96
N VAL A 157 4.77 -22.97 -12.08
CA VAL A 157 4.21 -22.65 -13.40
C VAL A 157 4.38 -23.84 -14.29
N GLU A 158 3.29 -24.26 -14.90
CA GLU A 158 3.32 -25.34 -15.88
C GLU A 158 3.96 -24.83 -17.17
N VAL A 159 5.03 -25.48 -17.57
CA VAL A 159 5.70 -25.28 -18.86
C VAL A 159 5.20 -26.35 -19.81
N PRO A 160 4.46 -25.97 -20.88
CA PRO A 160 3.96 -26.95 -21.83
C PRO A 160 5.09 -27.80 -22.43
N ALA A 161 4.83 -29.08 -22.62
CA ALA A 161 5.76 -29.99 -23.26
C ALA A 161 6.16 -29.56 -24.66
N GLU A 162 7.39 -29.83 -25.07
CA GLU A 162 7.87 -29.52 -26.41
C GLU A 162 7.16 -30.35 -27.50
N GLN A 163 6.79 -31.56 -27.14
CA GLN A 163 6.08 -32.50 -28.01
C GLN A 163 4.88 -33.11 -27.27
N ASP A 164 3.86 -33.50 -28.01
CA ASP A 164 2.64 -34.08 -27.45
C ASP A 164 2.86 -35.40 -26.66
N SER A 165 4.05 -36.01 -26.78
CA SER A 165 4.46 -37.21 -26.06
C SER A 165 5.23 -36.97 -24.77
N GLU A 166 5.58 -35.71 -24.48
CA GLU A 166 6.34 -35.37 -23.28
C GLU A 166 5.41 -34.79 -22.20
N PRO A 167 5.65 -35.08 -20.92
CA PRO A 167 4.89 -34.46 -19.85
C PRO A 167 5.25 -32.97 -19.73
N ALA A 168 4.26 -32.15 -19.39
CA ALA A 168 4.51 -30.78 -18.97
C ALA A 168 5.42 -30.77 -17.74
N THR A 169 6.36 -29.84 -17.70
CA THR A 169 7.24 -29.60 -16.55
C THR A 169 6.74 -28.44 -15.72
N THR A 170 7.13 -28.40 -14.47
CA THR A 170 6.84 -27.27 -13.58
C THR A 170 8.12 -26.55 -13.22
N GLU A 171 8.13 -25.24 -13.38
CA GLU A 171 9.23 -24.39 -12.95
C GLU A 171 8.78 -23.40 -11.87
N ASP A 172 9.69 -23.06 -10.98
CA ASP A 172 9.44 -22.01 -9.98
C ASP A 172 9.60 -20.63 -10.62
N ALA A 173 8.59 -19.80 -10.47
CA ALA A 173 8.57 -18.46 -11.02
C ALA A 173 8.00 -17.43 -10.04
N ILE A 174 8.45 -16.19 -10.16
CA ILE A 174 7.87 -15.09 -9.40
C ILE A 174 6.47 -14.80 -9.94
N ARG A 175 5.46 -15.04 -9.12
CA ARG A 175 4.04 -14.84 -9.47
C ARG A 175 3.62 -13.38 -9.28
N TYR A 176 4.04 -12.78 -8.21
CA TYR A 176 3.85 -11.36 -7.92
C TYR A 176 4.78 -10.90 -6.79
N THR A 177 4.84 -9.59 -6.57
CA THR A 177 5.64 -9.00 -5.49
C THR A 177 4.78 -8.13 -4.60
N PHE A 178 5.18 -8.00 -3.34
CA PHE A 178 4.72 -6.97 -2.43
C PHE A 178 5.83 -5.97 -2.15
N GLY A 179 5.49 -4.89 -1.48
CA GLY A 179 6.46 -3.96 -0.94
C GLY A 179 6.67 -2.75 -1.81
N SER A 180 5.64 -1.93 -1.85
CA SER A 180 5.70 -0.57 -2.38
C SER A 180 6.17 0.43 -1.33
N VAL A 181 6.67 1.56 -1.81
CA VAL A 181 7.04 2.73 -1.02
C VAL A 181 6.04 3.85 -1.30
N PHE A 182 5.47 4.42 -0.25
CA PHE A 182 4.53 5.52 -0.31
C PHE A 182 5.08 6.71 0.46
N GLY A 183 5.27 7.85 -0.20
CA GLY A 183 5.69 9.10 0.44
C GLY A 183 4.68 9.57 1.49
N GLY A 184 3.40 9.34 1.25
CA GLY A 184 2.29 9.62 2.17
C GLY A 184 1.97 8.47 3.13
N GLY A 185 0.75 8.49 3.67
CA GLY A 185 0.25 7.50 4.60
C GLY A 185 -0.62 6.43 3.96
N TYR A 186 -1.09 5.52 4.82
CA TYR A 186 -2.15 4.57 4.50
C TYR A 186 -3.50 5.15 4.92
N GLY A 187 -4.40 5.32 3.97
CA GLY A 187 -5.70 5.93 4.16
C GLY A 187 -6.86 4.96 4.18
N SER A 188 -8.05 5.47 3.88
CA SER A 188 -9.28 4.69 3.81
C SER A 188 -10.10 5.10 2.58
N ILE A 189 -10.84 4.13 2.05
CA ILE A 189 -11.85 4.37 0.99
C ILE A 189 -13.26 4.58 1.56
N THR A 190 -13.42 4.48 2.87
CA THR A 190 -14.73 4.65 3.52
C THR A 190 -15.22 6.07 3.34
N GLU A 191 -16.31 6.23 2.60
CA GLU A 191 -16.89 7.54 2.29
C GLU A 191 -17.41 8.23 3.53
N LYS A 192 -18.21 7.52 4.34
CA LYS A 192 -18.94 8.08 5.46
C LYS A 192 -19.08 7.08 6.60
N LEU A 193 -18.91 7.56 7.81
CA LEU A 193 -19.25 6.87 9.05
C LEU A 193 -20.17 7.75 9.88
N THR A 194 -21.32 7.24 10.22
CA THR A 194 -22.28 7.90 11.13
C THR A 194 -22.01 7.46 12.55
N HIS A 195 -21.77 8.40 13.42
CA HIS A 195 -21.54 8.18 14.85
C HIS A 195 -22.77 8.59 15.63
N THR A 196 -23.29 7.67 16.44
CA THR A 196 -24.43 7.94 17.33
C THR A 196 -23.92 7.93 18.77
N PRO A 197 -23.63 9.10 19.37
CA PRO A 197 -23.18 9.17 20.75
C PRO A 197 -24.28 8.78 21.74
N THR A 198 -23.87 8.34 22.94
CA THR A 198 -24.81 8.04 24.01
C THR A 198 -25.54 9.31 24.53
N SER A 199 -24.97 10.49 24.25
CA SER A 199 -25.57 11.79 24.50
C SER A 199 -25.19 12.77 23.40
N GLY A 200 -26.13 13.55 22.91
CA GLY A 200 -25.94 14.47 21.79
C GLY A 200 -26.52 13.95 20.48
N SER A 201 -26.42 14.78 19.44
CA SER A 201 -26.90 14.42 18.10
C SER A 201 -25.90 13.51 17.36
N ALA A 202 -26.41 12.65 16.49
CA ALA A 202 -25.57 11.89 15.57
C ALA A 202 -24.79 12.85 14.65
N TYR A 203 -23.56 12.47 14.32
CA TYR A 203 -22.71 13.22 13.41
C TYR A 203 -21.99 12.28 12.44
N ASP A 204 -21.64 12.80 11.29
CA ASP A 204 -20.93 12.07 10.25
C ASP A 204 -19.44 12.41 10.22
N THR A 205 -18.63 11.43 9.89
CA THR A 205 -17.22 11.60 9.54
C THR A 205 -16.96 10.96 8.19
N TYR A 206 -15.91 11.43 7.52
CA TYR A 206 -15.60 11.01 6.16
C TYR A 206 -14.12 10.55 6.08
N PRO A 207 -13.86 9.31 6.51
CA PRO A 207 -12.50 8.77 6.66
C PRO A 207 -11.63 8.89 5.41
N LYS A 208 -12.22 8.79 4.22
CA LYS A 208 -11.55 8.93 2.94
C LYS A 208 -10.73 10.23 2.82
N TYR A 209 -11.16 11.31 3.46
CA TYR A 209 -10.48 12.61 3.36
C TYR A 209 -9.47 12.88 4.46
N ILE A 210 -9.54 12.17 5.58
CA ILE A 210 -8.73 12.46 6.77
C ILE A 210 -7.78 11.31 7.14
N ALA A 211 -8.16 10.06 6.90
CA ALA A 211 -7.35 8.91 7.27
C ALA A 211 -6.03 8.88 6.50
N GLY A 212 -4.93 8.76 7.23
CA GLY A 212 -3.57 8.67 6.67
C GLY A 212 -3.06 9.97 6.02
N ARG A 213 -3.80 11.07 6.09
CA ARG A 213 -3.50 12.30 5.37
C ARG A 213 -2.17 12.93 5.78
N VAL A 214 -1.43 13.40 4.79
CA VAL A 214 -0.26 14.26 4.96
C VAL A 214 -0.64 15.67 4.57
N LYS A 215 -0.64 16.63 5.52
CA LYS A 215 -1.12 18.01 5.26
C LYS A 215 -0.20 18.82 4.37
N GLY A 216 1.11 18.61 4.41
CA GLY A 216 2.08 19.28 3.55
C GLY A 216 2.65 18.33 2.49
N SER A 217 3.86 18.62 2.04
CA SER A 217 4.52 17.88 0.97
C SER A 217 5.17 16.57 1.44
N THR A 218 5.44 15.68 0.51
CA THR A 218 6.14 14.41 0.75
C THR A 218 7.42 14.36 -0.08
N GLU A 219 8.44 13.68 0.45
CA GLU A 219 9.68 13.41 -0.28
C GLU A 219 10.11 11.95 -0.13
N VAL A 220 10.43 11.33 -1.26
CA VAL A 220 11.01 9.98 -1.34
C VAL A 220 12.30 10.08 -2.14
N THR A 221 13.42 9.77 -1.53
CA THR A 221 14.73 9.73 -2.18
C THR A 221 15.30 8.32 -2.09
N MET A 222 15.66 7.73 -3.23
CA MET A 222 16.33 6.44 -3.31
C MET A 222 17.68 6.59 -4.01
N THR A 223 18.75 6.22 -3.30
CA THR A 223 20.13 6.28 -3.80
C THR A 223 20.74 4.90 -4.00
N ASP A 224 20.14 3.85 -3.42
CA ASP A 224 20.57 2.45 -3.53
C ASP A 224 19.51 1.51 -2.94
N GLY A 225 19.66 0.19 -3.13
CA GLY A 225 18.78 -0.84 -2.58
C GLY A 225 17.77 -1.39 -3.57
N ALA A 226 16.73 -2.05 -3.06
CA ALA A 226 15.70 -2.67 -3.88
C ALA A 226 14.30 -2.40 -3.32
N VAL A 227 13.38 -1.99 -4.19
CA VAL A 227 11.93 -1.92 -3.93
C VAL A 227 11.26 -2.92 -4.85
N LYS A 228 10.67 -3.99 -4.29
CA LYS A 228 10.16 -5.13 -5.08
C LYS A 228 8.89 -4.83 -5.88
N ALA A 229 8.10 -3.86 -5.44
CA ALA A 229 6.94 -3.38 -6.19
C ALA A 229 7.20 -1.96 -6.73
N SER A 230 6.45 -0.95 -6.32
CA SER A 230 6.50 0.38 -6.92
C SER A 230 6.80 1.49 -5.90
N ILE A 231 7.21 2.65 -6.39
CA ILE A 231 7.36 3.86 -5.57
C ILE A 231 6.28 4.85 -5.95
N TYR A 232 5.63 5.44 -4.92
CA TYR A 232 4.61 6.47 -5.03
C TYR A 232 5.04 7.69 -4.23
N GLY A 233 4.99 8.87 -4.84
CA GLY A 233 5.21 10.12 -4.13
C GLY A 233 4.14 10.42 -3.10
N GLY A 234 2.90 10.03 -3.38
CA GLY A 234 1.74 10.19 -2.48
C GLY A 234 1.47 9.00 -1.57
N GLY A 235 0.25 8.96 -1.02
CA GLY A 235 -0.21 7.88 -0.16
C GLY A 235 -0.81 6.71 -0.93
N GLU A 236 -1.08 5.60 -0.22
CA GLU A 236 -1.76 4.46 -0.81
C GLU A 236 -3.22 4.81 -1.13
N MET A 237 -3.99 5.22 -0.15
CA MET A 237 -5.34 5.76 -0.33
C MET A 237 -5.46 7.16 0.28
N ALA A 238 -4.43 7.58 1.02
CA ALA A 238 -4.39 8.82 1.75
C ALA A 238 -4.05 10.01 0.85
N ALA A 239 -4.63 11.16 1.15
CA ALA A 239 -4.35 12.41 0.45
C ALA A 239 -3.04 13.07 0.92
N VAL A 240 -2.42 13.85 0.03
CA VAL A 240 -1.29 14.73 0.31
C VAL A 240 -1.68 16.17 -0.02
N GLY A 241 -1.48 17.06 0.93
CA GLY A 241 -1.87 18.46 0.84
C GLY A 241 -3.30 18.72 1.31
N GLU A 242 -3.75 19.93 1.07
CA GLU A 242 -5.09 20.43 1.41
C GLU A 242 -5.66 21.24 0.26
N SER A 243 -6.94 21.08 -0.01
CA SER A 243 -7.63 21.94 -0.98
C SER A 243 -7.57 23.40 -0.57
N LYS A 244 -7.38 24.28 -1.55
CA LYS A 244 -7.45 25.74 -1.36
C LYS A 244 -8.89 26.24 -1.26
N VAL A 245 -9.82 25.49 -1.86
CA VAL A 245 -11.26 25.75 -1.83
C VAL A 245 -11.91 24.67 -0.98
N ILE A 246 -12.27 25.03 0.23
CA ILE A 246 -12.96 24.12 1.15
C ILE A 246 -14.43 24.47 1.12
N SER A 247 -15.28 23.53 0.70
CA SER A 247 -16.73 23.63 0.85
C SER A 247 -17.12 23.51 2.34
N GLU A 248 -18.29 24.03 2.71
CA GLU A 248 -18.80 23.87 4.09
C GLU A 248 -18.87 22.39 4.48
N ASP A 249 -19.25 21.52 3.57
CA ASP A 249 -19.29 20.07 3.78
C ASP A 249 -17.90 19.48 4.04
N GLU A 250 -16.85 19.95 3.38
CA GLU A 250 -15.48 19.52 3.65
C GLU A 250 -14.95 20.02 5.00
N GLN A 251 -15.43 21.14 5.52
CA GLN A 251 -15.06 21.63 6.86
C GLN A 251 -15.57 20.70 7.97
N VAL A 252 -16.81 20.24 7.85
CA VAL A 252 -17.39 19.25 8.77
C VAL A 252 -16.67 17.91 8.68
N VAL A 253 -16.29 17.53 7.46
CA VAL A 253 -15.55 16.31 7.12
C VAL A 253 -14.19 16.23 7.79
N ARG A 254 -13.50 17.35 7.94
CA ARG A 254 -12.15 17.40 8.49
C ARG A 254 -12.11 17.45 10.02
N GLY A 255 -13.23 17.63 10.68
CA GLY A 255 -13.27 17.83 12.13
C GLY A 255 -12.55 19.12 12.56
N GLU A 256 -12.24 20.02 11.63
CA GLU A 256 -11.65 21.31 11.88
C GLU A 256 -12.74 22.38 11.74
N THR A 257 -13.04 23.06 12.85
CA THR A 257 -13.80 24.30 12.77
C THR A 257 -12.87 25.34 12.15
N LEU A 258 -13.04 25.64 10.88
CA LEU A 258 -12.32 26.74 10.24
C LEU A 258 -12.87 28.05 10.79
N THR A 259 -12.29 28.52 11.87
CA THR A 259 -12.53 29.86 12.39
C THR A 259 -11.70 30.84 11.58
N GLY A 260 -12.33 31.50 10.61
CA GLY A 260 -11.76 32.68 9.97
C GLY A 260 -11.07 32.43 8.64
N THR A 261 -11.30 33.35 7.77
CA THR A 261 -10.63 33.59 6.51
C THR A 261 -9.12 33.64 6.67
N GLY A 262 -8.40 32.62 6.16
CA GLY A 262 -6.99 32.74 5.92
C GLY A 262 -6.05 31.64 6.44
N GLY A 263 -6.52 30.44 6.71
CA GLY A 263 -5.61 29.31 6.83
C GLY A 263 -4.94 29.07 5.47
N LYS A 264 -3.61 29.25 5.38
CA LYS A 264 -2.89 28.86 4.16
C LYS A 264 -3.04 27.37 4.00
N ALA A 265 -3.73 26.95 2.93
CA ALA A 265 -3.62 25.58 2.47
C ALA A 265 -2.13 25.24 2.31
N MET A 266 -1.68 24.14 2.93
CA MET A 266 -0.30 23.70 2.72
C MET A 266 -0.24 23.08 1.32
N ASP A 267 0.66 23.61 0.48
CA ASP A 267 0.91 23.05 -0.84
C ASP A 267 1.44 21.63 -0.67
N GLY A 268 0.60 20.67 -0.97
CA GLY A 268 0.90 19.24 -0.85
C GLY A 268 1.60 18.71 -2.09
N ASN A 269 2.82 19.14 -2.32
CA ASN A 269 3.63 18.65 -3.42
C ASN A 269 4.22 17.27 -3.08
N THR A 270 4.49 16.48 -4.11
CA THR A 270 5.24 15.24 -3.96
C THR A 270 6.55 15.32 -4.71
N TYR A 271 7.61 14.82 -4.10
CA TYR A 271 8.94 14.75 -4.67
C TYR A 271 9.43 13.30 -4.63
N VAL A 272 9.74 12.72 -5.80
CA VAL A 272 10.34 11.39 -5.92
C VAL A 272 11.65 11.53 -6.66
N THR A 273 12.75 11.19 -6.02
CA THR A 273 14.09 11.20 -6.60
C THR A 273 14.68 9.80 -6.53
N VAL A 274 15.05 9.24 -7.68
CA VAL A 274 15.73 7.95 -7.77
C VAL A 274 17.06 8.15 -8.50
N SER A 275 18.17 7.89 -7.82
CA SER A 275 19.51 8.05 -8.36
C SER A 275 20.38 6.79 -8.26
N GLY A 276 19.79 5.68 -7.80
CA GLY A 276 20.41 4.36 -7.71
C GLY A 276 19.45 3.33 -7.18
N GLY A 277 19.79 2.06 -7.36
CA GLY A 277 19.02 0.91 -6.91
C GLY A 277 18.05 0.35 -7.94
N THR A 278 17.19 -0.55 -7.49
CA THR A 278 16.29 -1.34 -8.35
C THR A 278 14.86 -1.20 -7.90
N ILE A 279 13.95 -0.92 -8.83
CA ILE A 279 12.51 -0.83 -8.59
C ILE A 279 11.79 -1.84 -9.47
N GLY A 280 11.02 -2.73 -8.81
CA GLY A 280 10.37 -3.87 -9.42
C GLY A 280 11.30 -5.08 -9.57
N ILE A 281 10.87 -6.00 -10.39
CA ILE A 281 11.60 -7.21 -10.75
C ILE A 281 11.81 -7.26 -12.26
N PRO A 282 12.95 -7.78 -12.70
CA PRO A 282 13.15 -8.00 -14.12
C PRO A 282 12.08 -8.94 -14.65
N LYS A 283 11.70 -8.72 -15.88
CA LYS A 283 10.82 -9.62 -16.61
C LYS A 283 11.50 -10.98 -16.73
N THR A 284 10.99 -11.95 -16.00
CA THR A 284 11.48 -13.34 -16.12
C THR A 284 10.85 -13.95 -17.36
N THR A 285 11.67 -14.39 -18.28
CA THR A 285 11.26 -15.11 -19.48
C THR A 285 11.62 -16.57 -19.27
N ILE A 286 10.62 -17.45 -19.19
CA ILE A 286 10.85 -18.88 -19.33
C ILE A 286 10.68 -19.18 -20.81
N THR A 287 11.76 -19.62 -21.42
CA THR A 287 11.73 -20.10 -22.82
C THR A 287 11.34 -21.56 -22.78
N THR A 288 10.15 -21.89 -23.25
CA THR A 288 9.75 -23.27 -23.45
C THR A 288 10.51 -23.83 -24.65
N GLY A 289 10.66 -25.13 -24.73
CA GLY A 289 11.27 -25.77 -25.86
C GLY A 289 10.57 -25.54 -27.20
N LYS A 290 9.29 -25.16 -27.18
CA LYS A 290 8.55 -24.69 -28.36
C LYS A 290 8.89 -23.23 -28.73
N GLY A 291 9.87 -22.61 -28.06
CA GLY A 291 10.26 -21.22 -28.30
C GLY A 291 9.22 -20.20 -27.80
N LEU A 292 8.25 -20.62 -27.00
CA LEU A 292 7.28 -19.74 -26.37
C LEU A 292 7.94 -19.04 -25.17
N ASN A 293 7.90 -17.73 -25.18
CA ASN A 293 8.34 -16.94 -24.04
C ASN A 293 7.16 -16.69 -23.09
N ILE A 294 7.24 -17.27 -21.91
CA ILE A 294 6.27 -17.02 -20.85
C ILE A 294 6.82 -15.91 -19.96
N TYR A 295 6.07 -14.83 -19.83
CA TYR A 295 6.47 -13.66 -19.08
C TYR A 295 5.79 -13.64 -17.71
N TYR A 296 6.59 -13.51 -16.66
CA TYR A 296 6.13 -13.37 -15.28
C TYR A 296 6.50 -11.98 -14.76
N GLY A 297 5.57 -11.33 -14.16
CA GLY A 297 5.67 -9.98 -13.63
C GLY A 297 4.43 -9.17 -14.03
N GLY A 298 3.73 -8.62 -13.06
CA GLY A 298 2.53 -7.82 -13.30
C GLY A 298 2.87 -6.44 -13.83
N ALA A 299 2.05 -5.90 -14.71
CA ALA A 299 2.19 -4.54 -15.26
C ALA A 299 2.15 -3.43 -14.19
N THR A 300 1.77 -3.77 -12.95
CA THR A 300 1.70 -2.84 -11.81
C THR A 300 2.97 -2.81 -10.96
N MET A 301 3.93 -3.67 -11.23
CA MET A 301 5.16 -3.81 -10.42
C MET A 301 6.34 -3.12 -11.10
N GLY A 302 7.13 -2.39 -10.31
CA GLY A 302 8.34 -1.72 -10.80
C GLY A 302 8.09 -0.37 -11.43
N ASN A 303 6.99 0.28 -11.10
CA ASN A 303 6.69 1.63 -11.56
C ASN A 303 7.15 2.69 -10.56
N VAL A 304 7.38 3.89 -11.08
CA VAL A 304 7.55 5.11 -10.29
C VAL A 304 6.41 6.06 -10.60
N TYR A 305 5.69 6.48 -9.57
CA TYR A 305 4.59 7.41 -9.66
C TYR A 305 4.90 8.68 -8.86
N GLY A 306 4.70 9.83 -9.48
CA GLY A 306 4.77 11.10 -8.77
C GLY A 306 3.63 11.28 -7.78
N GLY A 307 2.45 10.76 -8.10
CA GLY A 307 1.24 10.85 -7.27
C GLY A 307 1.02 9.66 -6.34
N GLY A 308 -0.21 9.54 -5.85
CA GLY A 308 -0.64 8.44 -4.98
C GLY A 308 -1.11 7.21 -5.74
N SER A 309 -1.19 6.08 -5.04
CA SER A 309 -1.77 4.85 -5.61
C SER A 309 -3.26 5.03 -5.88
N GLY A 310 -4.01 5.51 -4.91
CA GLY A 310 -5.46 5.52 -4.99
C GLY A 310 -6.05 4.11 -4.95
N TYR A 311 -7.35 4.03 -5.16
CA TYR A 311 -8.08 2.77 -5.23
C TYR A 311 -9.06 2.80 -6.40
N ILE A 312 -9.09 1.70 -7.15
CA ILE A 312 -10.00 1.58 -8.32
C ILE A 312 -11.45 1.82 -7.90
N ASN A 313 -12.20 2.54 -8.71
CA ASN A 313 -13.60 2.90 -8.46
C ASN A 313 -13.85 3.83 -7.26
N THR A 314 -12.79 4.43 -6.67
CA THR A 314 -12.95 5.40 -5.58
C THR A 314 -12.34 6.73 -5.97
N VAL A 315 -13.18 7.65 -6.33
CA VAL A 315 -12.77 9.02 -6.72
C VAL A 315 -12.09 9.71 -5.54
N ARG A 316 -11.01 10.45 -5.82
CA ARG A 316 -10.22 11.21 -4.83
C ARG A 316 -9.48 10.36 -3.76
N SER A 317 -9.40 9.03 -3.90
CA SER A 317 -8.46 8.27 -3.08
C SER A 317 -7.03 8.50 -3.55
N GLY A 318 -6.07 8.63 -2.63
CA GLY A 318 -4.68 8.91 -2.97
C GLY A 318 -4.45 10.25 -3.67
N GLN A 319 -5.30 11.25 -3.40
CA GLN A 319 -5.24 12.55 -4.07
C GLN A 319 -4.02 13.37 -3.65
N ILE A 320 -3.40 14.05 -4.62
CA ILE A 320 -2.36 15.04 -4.42
C ILE A 320 -2.96 16.41 -4.75
N TYR A 321 -2.97 17.33 -3.79
CA TYR A 321 -3.53 18.68 -3.97
C TYR A 321 -2.55 19.68 -4.58
N GLY A 322 -1.25 19.38 -4.54
CA GLY A 322 -0.20 20.18 -5.16
C GLY A 322 0.33 19.56 -6.45
N ASN A 323 1.60 19.82 -6.72
CA ASN A 323 2.30 19.33 -7.90
C ASN A 323 3.06 18.03 -7.58
N THR A 324 3.26 17.22 -8.60
CA THR A 324 4.11 16.04 -8.54
C THR A 324 5.44 16.29 -9.26
N ASN A 325 6.53 15.84 -8.65
CA ASN A 325 7.88 15.99 -9.19
C ASN A 325 8.58 14.63 -9.15
N VAL A 326 8.99 14.14 -10.32
CA VAL A 326 9.74 12.88 -10.45
C VAL A 326 11.08 13.18 -11.11
N THR A 327 12.16 12.83 -10.43
CA THR A 327 13.53 12.97 -10.93
C THR A 327 14.17 11.60 -10.95
N ILE A 328 14.57 11.16 -12.12
CA ILE A 328 15.34 9.92 -12.31
C ILE A 328 16.71 10.27 -12.84
N SER A 329 17.73 9.77 -12.18
CA SER A 329 19.14 9.95 -12.56
C SER A 329 19.92 8.68 -12.25
N GLN A 330 21.19 8.71 -12.55
CA GLN A 330 22.14 7.68 -12.13
C GLN A 330 23.33 8.38 -11.49
N ALA A 331 23.50 8.16 -10.19
CA ALA A 331 24.66 8.66 -9.48
C ALA A 331 25.93 7.90 -9.91
N GLU A 332 27.08 8.54 -9.77
CA GLU A 332 28.38 7.93 -10.11
C GLU A 332 28.58 6.63 -9.32
N GLY A 333 28.98 5.57 -10.02
CA GLY A 333 29.20 4.24 -9.45
C GLY A 333 27.92 3.50 -9.02
N LYS A 334 26.73 4.01 -9.36
CA LYS A 334 25.45 3.37 -9.08
C LYS A 334 24.74 2.92 -10.35
N THR A 335 23.85 1.98 -10.21
CA THR A 335 22.94 1.57 -11.29
C THR A 335 21.52 1.91 -10.86
N THR A 336 20.75 2.52 -11.76
CA THR A 336 19.32 2.82 -11.56
C THR A 336 18.53 1.96 -12.53
N ASN A 337 17.78 0.99 -11.99
CA ASN A 337 16.94 0.09 -12.78
C ASN A 337 15.47 0.27 -12.37
N ILE A 338 14.63 0.66 -13.33
CA ILE A 338 13.18 0.74 -13.18
C ILE A 338 12.59 -0.20 -14.22
N TYR A 339 12.02 -1.31 -13.77
CA TYR A 339 11.66 -2.40 -14.70
C TYR A 339 10.35 -2.18 -15.46
N HIS A 340 9.52 -1.22 -15.05
CA HIS A 340 8.31 -0.87 -15.79
C HIS A 340 8.28 0.62 -16.14
N ASN A 341 7.25 1.34 -15.76
CA ASN A 341 6.98 2.68 -16.26
C ASN A 341 7.24 3.77 -15.22
N ILE A 342 7.40 4.99 -15.69
CA ILE A 342 7.48 6.20 -14.90
C ILE A 342 6.29 7.07 -15.24
N TYR A 343 5.53 7.47 -14.22
CA TYR A 343 4.36 8.32 -14.34
C TYR A 343 4.54 9.59 -13.51
N GLY A 344 4.31 10.75 -14.10
CA GLY A 344 4.28 12.01 -13.36
C GLY A 344 3.09 12.10 -12.40
N GLY A 345 1.97 11.45 -12.74
CA GLY A 345 0.75 11.38 -11.91
C GLY A 345 0.69 10.18 -10.98
N GLY A 346 -0.51 9.87 -10.50
CA GLY A 346 -0.80 8.69 -9.69
C GLY A 346 -1.17 7.46 -10.53
N ALA A 347 -1.34 6.30 -9.89
CA ALA A 347 -1.88 5.12 -10.54
C ALA A 347 -3.41 5.25 -10.73
N TYR A 348 -4.15 5.40 -9.64
CA TYR A 348 -5.57 5.77 -9.61
C TYR A 348 -5.80 7.06 -8.85
N GLY A 349 -4.76 7.55 -8.15
CA GLY A 349 -4.80 8.81 -7.40
C GLY A 349 -4.80 10.03 -8.33
N THR A 350 -5.66 10.98 -8.04
CA THR A 350 -5.79 12.22 -8.79
C THR A 350 -4.70 13.22 -8.38
N VAL A 351 -4.21 14.03 -9.32
CA VAL A 351 -3.27 15.12 -9.07
C VAL A 351 -3.94 16.44 -9.43
N GLY A 352 -3.84 17.40 -8.54
CA GLY A 352 -4.48 18.73 -8.67
C GLY A 352 -5.82 18.82 -7.92
N ASP A 353 -6.25 20.05 -7.72
CA ASP A 353 -7.53 20.37 -7.08
C ASP A 353 -8.60 20.57 -8.16
N PHE A 354 -9.29 19.50 -8.51
CA PHE A 354 -10.36 19.55 -9.50
C PHE A 354 -11.69 19.87 -8.84
N THR A 355 -12.27 21.00 -9.20
CA THR A 355 -13.69 21.23 -8.99
C THR A 355 -14.44 20.46 -10.08
N TYR A 356 -15.07 19.35 -9.74
CA TYR A 356 -16.01 18.72 -10.65
C TYR A 356 -17.22 19.62 -10.80
N VAL A 357 -17.31 20.32 -11.91
CA VAL A 357 -18.58 20.90 -12.34
C VAL A 357 -19.40 19.71 -12.83
N THR A 358 -20.36 19.28 -12.03
CA THR A 358 -21.44 18.45 -12.55
C THR A 358 -22.23 19.29 -13.55
N THR A 359 -21.90 19.18 -14.83
CA THR A 359 -22.84 19.58 -15.85
C THR A 359 -24.00 18.59 -15.77
N THR A 360 -25.08 18.99 -15.14
CA THR A 360 -26.38 18.40 -15.39
C THR A 360 -26.68 18.74 -16.84
N GLU A 361 -26.33 17.85 -17.75
CA GLU A 361 -26.96 17.86 -19.08
C GLU A 361 -28.41 17.52 -18.84
N GLY A 362 -29.28 18.52 -19.15
CA GLY A 362 -30.70 18.35 -19.21
C GLY A 362 -31.15 17.59 -20.47
#